data_5c9496f83a6af62f4264c24707552897
#
_entry.id   5c9496f83a6af62f4264c24707552897
#
_cell.length_a   1.000
_cell.length_b   1.000
_cell.length_c   1.000
_cell.angle_alpha   90.00
_cell.angle_beta   90.00
_cell.angle_gamma   90.00
#
_symmetry.space_group_name_H-M   'P 1'
#
loop_
_entity.id
_entity.type
_entity.pdbx_description
1 polymer ?
#
loop_
_entity_poly.entity_id
_entity_poly.type
_entity_poly.pdbx_seq_one_letter_code
_entity_poly.pdbx_strand_id
1 'polypeptide(L)'
;YTNPMVLRIAGLGYQKGFGGHFHNDNSLAVLRDIPGIVLAVPSNGHDAALMLRECVRLAREEQRVVVFVEPIALYSARDLHEPKDGLMTFQYPQPGSGEIRLGDIGIDGDGTDVAIVTYGNGAFLSRQAAKLLMDQHGVNVRIIDLRWLNPVNEKAVIDATANCASVLIVDECRHTGSQSEALMALFAEQGPAGRETVRITADDSFIPLGRA
;
A
#
# COMPACT_ATOMS: atom_id res chain seq x y z
N TYR A 1 -16.77 17.63 -9.34
CA TYR A 1 -17.84 17.14 -8.47
C TYR A 1 -17.50 17.48 -7.02
N THR A 2 -18.28 18.34 -6.40
CA THR A 2 -17.98 18.91 -5.09
C THR A 2 -18.94 18.37 -4.02
N ASN A 3 -18.86 17.07 -3.71
CA ASN A 3 -19.60 16.44 -2.61
C ASN A 3 -18.62 15.86 -1.61
N PRO A 4 -18.46 16.48 -0.43
CA PRO A 4 -17.56 15.97 0.58
C PRO A 4 -18.03 14.61 1.08
N MET A 5 -17.17 13.61 0.94
CA MET A 5 -17.47 12.26 1.42
C MET A 5 -16.18 11.49 1.75
N VAL A 6 -16.21 10.76 2.83
CA VAL A 6 -15.22 9.73 3.15
C VAL A 6 -15.95 8.39 3.22
N LEU A 7 -15.65 7.51 2.27
CA LEU A 7 -16.12 6.13 2.24
C LEU A 7 -15.06 5.25 2.89
N ARG A 8 -15.42 4.51 3.92
CA ARG A 8 -14.55 3.48 4.51
C ARG A 8 -14.99 2.13 4.00
N ILE A 9 -14.06 1.38 3.44
CA ILE A 9 -14.30 0.07 2.83
C ILE A 9 -13.33 -0.93 3.45
N ALA A 10 -13.85 -1.98 4.10
CA ALA A 10 -13.05 -3.13 4.46
C ALA A 10 -12.76 -3.95 3.20
N GLY A 11 -11.50 -4.22 2.92
CA GLY A 11 -11.10 -4.94 1.71
C GLY A 11 -9.63 -5.35 1.76
N LEU A 12 -9.07 -5.68 0.59
CA LEU A 12 -7.66 -6.02 0.45
C LEU A 12 -7.21 -7.04 1.49
N GLY A 13 -7.67 -8.21 1.41
CA GLY A 13 -7.18 -9.16 2.33
C GLY A 13 -7.73 -10.54 2.10
N TYR A 14 -6.83 -11.47 2.12
CA TYR A 14 -7.17 -12.85 2.25
C TYR A 14 -7.43 -13.14 3.73
N GLN A 15 -8.70 -13.19 4.10
CA GLN A 15 -9.11 -13.80 5.36
C GLN A 15 -9.66 -15.19 5.10
N LYS A 16 -8.92 -16.19 5.51
CA LYS A 16 -9.32 -17.59 5.37
C LYS A 16 -10.70 -17.84 5.98
N GLY A 17 -11.64 -18.20 5.12
CA GLY A 17 -12.99 -18.63 5.54
C GLY A 17 -13.90 -17.52 6.04
N PHE A 18 -13.56 -16.25 5.89
CA PHE A 18 -14.37 -15.14 6.37
C PHE A 18 -14.86 -14.22 5.24
N GLY A 19 -16.16 -13.89 5.27
CA GLY A 19 -16.73 -12.77 4.56
C GLY A 19 -16.95 -12.96 3.06
N GLY A 20 -16.57 -14.08 2.48
CA GLY A 20 -16.72 -14.32 1.07
C GLY A 20 -16.04 -13.23 0.21
N HIS A 21 -16.48 -13.09 -1.03
CA HIS A 21 -15.98 -12.05 -1.93
C HIS A 21 -16.36 -10.63 -1.53
N PHE A 22 -17.28 -10.43 -0.60
CA PHE A 22 -17.69 -9.12 -0.13
C PHE A 22 -16.62 -8.41 0.69
N HIS A 23 -15.82 -9.17 1.46
CA HIS A 23 -14.76 -8.61 2.31
C HIS A 23 -13.36 -8.87 1.79
N ASN A 24 -13.24 -9.65 0.74
CA ASN A 24 -11.94 -10.06 0.17
C ASN A 24 -11.83 -9.66 -1.30
N ASP A 25 -12.41 -8.55 -1.71
CA ASP A 25 -12.30 -8.09 -3.09
C ASP A 25 -11.15 -7.09 -3.25
N ASN A 26 -10.39 -7.25 -4.34
CA ASN A 26 -9.25 -6.44 -4.73
C ASN A 26 -9.56 -5.55 -5.93
N SER A 27 -10.82 -5.23 -6.20
CA SER A 27 -11.24 -4.46 -7.39
C SER A 27 -10.93 -2.95 -7.28
N LEU A 28 -9.77 -2.58 -6.77
CA LEU A 28 -9.38 -1.17 -6.60
C LEU A 28 -9.23 -0.41 -7.92
N ALA A 29 -8.99 -1.12 -9.02
CA ALA A 29 -8.85 -0.54 -10.36
C ALA A 29 -10.09 0.30 -10.75
N VAL A 30 -11.29 -0.17 -10.42
CA VAL A 30 -12.55 0.54 -10.67
C VAL A 30 -12.55 1.93 -10.01
N LEU A 31 -12.02 2.04 -8.79
CA LEU A 31 -11.96 3.31 -8.06
C LEU A 31 -10.90 4.26 -8.62
N ARG A 32 -9.82 3.72 -9.15
CA ARG A 32 -8.75 4.51 -9.78
C ARG A 32 -9.19 5.14 -11.09
N ASP A 33 -10.07 4.45 -11.85
CA ASP A 33 -10.57 4.92 -13.14
C ASP A 33 -11.56 6.10 -12.99
N ILE A 34 -12.13 6.32 -11.82
CA ILE A 34 -13.08 7.41 -11.60
C ILE A 34 -12.34 8.72 -11.32
N PRO A 35 -12.44 9.74 -12.22
CA PRO A 35 -11.74 11.01 -12.04
C PRO A 35 -12.13 11.71 -10.75
N GLY A 36 -11.13 12.19 -10.01
CA GLY A 36 -11.33 13.01 -8.81
C GLY A 36 -11.51 12.25 -7.51
N ILE A 37 -11.66 10.94 -7.53
CA ILE A 37 -11.63 10.12 -6.31
C ILE A 37 -10.19 10.09 -5.75
N VAL A 38 -10.08 10.31 -4.44
CA VAL A 38 -8.85 10.02 -3.69
C VAL A 38 -8.95 8.61 -3.12
N LEU A 39 -7.94 7.79 -3.36
CA LEU A 39 -7.89 6.40 -2.87
C LEU A 39 -6.74 6.23 -1.88
N ALA A 40 -7.08 5.97 -0.63
CA ALA A 40 -6.14 5.81 0.48
C ALA A 40 -6.15 4.37 1.00
N VAL A 41 -4.96 3.79 1.24
CA VAL A 41 -4.79 2.42 1.73
C VAL A 41 -3.66 2.38 2.76
N PRO A 42 -3.93 2.46 4.05
CA PRO A 42 -2.91 2.37 5.09
C PRO A 42 -2.37 0.95 5.24
N SER A 43 -1.14 0.82 5.72
CA SER A 43 -0.48 -0.47 6.00
C SER A 43 -0.31 -0.78 7.49
N ASN A 44 -0.66 0.15 8.36
CA ASN A 44 -0.56 0.00 9.81
C ASN A 44 -1.52 0.95 10.55
N GLY A 45 -1.73 0.70 11.84
CA GLY A 45 -2.73 1.44 12.64
C GLY A 45 -2.35 2.91 12.91
N HIS A 46 -1.07 3.25 13.02
CA HIS A 46 -0.62 4.63 13.20
C HIS A 46 -0.91 5.46 11.95
N ASP A 47 -0.48 4.97 10.80
CA ASP A 47 -0.72 5.62 9.51
C ASP A 47 -2.22 5.71 9.21
N ALA A 48 -2.98 4.67 9.51
CA ALA A 48 -4.43 4.66 9.32
C ALA A 48 -5.10 5.83 10.05
N ALA A 49 -4.71 6.09 11.30
CA ALA A 49 -5.28 7.20 12.08
C ALA A 49 -4.91 8.58 11.50
N LEU A 50 -3.65 8.79 11.09
CA LEU A 50 -3.20 10.05 10.50
C LEU A 50 -3.79 10.27 9.10
N MET A 51 -3.79 9.24 8.26
CA MET A 51 -4.39 9.30 6.92
C MET A 51 -5.89 9.55 6.99
N LEU A 52 -6.61 8.95 7.93
CA LEU A 52 -8.05 9.19 8.07
C LEU A 52 -8.35 10.65 8.47
N ARG A 53 -7.50 11.27 9.30
CA ARG A 53 -7.60 12.72 9.60
C ARG A 53 -7.42 13.56 8.34
N GLU A 54 -6.45 13.23 7.50
CA GLU A 54 -6.25 13.90 6.21
C GLU A 54 -7.42 13.67 5.26
N CYS A 55 -7.98 12.45 5.19
CA CYS A 55 -9.18 12.17 4.39
C CYS A 55 -10.36 13.06 4.80
N VAL A 56 -10.57 13.24 6.11
CA VAL A 56 -11.61 14.14 6.62
C VAL A 56 -11.33 15.60 6.26
N ARG A 57 -10.07 16.05 6.35
CA ARG A 57 -9.66 17.39 5.93
C ARG A 57 -9.94 17.61 4.44
N LEU A 58 -9.49 16.69 3.58
CA LEU A 58 -9.73 16.74 2.12
C LEU A 58 -11.23 16.82 1.79
N ALA A 59 -12.06 16.03 2.47
CA ALA A 59 -13.49 16.07 2.26
C ALA A 59 -14.07 17.41 2.68
N ARG A 60 -13.73 17.94 3.87
CA ARG A 60 -14.32 19.15 4.42
C ARG A 60 -13.82 20.44 3.75
N GLU A 61 -12.51 20.55 3.54
CA GLU A 61 -11.85 21.78 3.09
C GLU A 61 -11.74 21.84 1.57
N GLU A 62 -11.51 20.70 0.92
CA GLU A 62 -11.31 20.62 -0.53
C GLU A 62 -12.51 20.00 -1.27
N GLN A 63 -13.58 19.65 -0.56
CA GLN A 63 -14.80 19.07 -1.13
C GLN A 63 -14.54 17.80 -1.95
N ARG A 64 -13.56 16.97 -1.48
CA ARG A 64 -13.15 15.74 -2.17
C ARG A 64 -14.00 14.54 -1.76
N VAL A 65 -14.14 13.61 -2.71
CA VAL A 65 -14.61 12.25 -2.43
C VAL A 65 -13.40 11.38 -2.17
N VAL A 66 -13.32 10.81 -0.98
CA VAL A 66 -12.21 9.96 -0.55
C VAL A 66 -12.71 8.56 -0.26
N VAL A 67 -12.04 7.56 -0.82
CA VAL A 67 -12.22 6.16 -0.48
C VAL A 67 -11.04 5.72 0.37
N PHE A 68 -11.33 5.32 1.59
CA PHE A 68 -10.37 4.82 2.56
C PHE A 68 -10.54 3.30 2.68
N VAL A 69 -9.63 2.56 2.07
CA VAL A 69 -9.66 1.09 2.06
C VAL A 69 -8.87 0.56 3.25
N GLU A 70 -9.54 -0.21 4.08
CA GLU A 70 -8.96 -0.80 5.28
C GLU A 70 -8.57 -2.26 4.99
N PRO A 71 -7.27 -2.60 5.01
CA PRO A 71 -6.83 -3.98 4.85
C PRO A 71 -7.33 -4.83 6.02
N ILE A 72 -8.41 -5.58 5.80
CA ILE A 72 -9.10 -6.32 6.87
C ILE A 72 -8.18 -7.37 7.53
N ALA A 73 -7.25 -7.94 6.81
CA ALA A 73 -6.28 -8.90 7.35
C ALA A 73 -5.37 -8.28 8.43
N LEU A 74 -5.19 -6.95 8.42
CA LEU A 74 -4.34 -6.25 9.39
C LEU A 74 -5.09 -5.82 10.66
N TYR A 75 -6.42 -5.95 10.75
CA TYR A 75 -7.19 -5.48 11.92
C TYR A 75 -6.73 -6.10 13.25
N SER A 76 -6.37 -7.35 13.23
CA SER A 76 -5.90 -8.07 14.42
C SER A 76 -4.41 -8.36 14.43
N ALA A 77 -3.66 -7.86 13.44
CA ALA A 77 -2.22 -8.03 13.38
C ALA A 77 -1.55 -7.26 14.53
N ARG A 78 -0.82 -7.97 15.36
CA ARG A 78 -0.04 -7.41 16.50
C ARG A 78 1.45 -7.59 16.32
N ASP A 79 1.81 -8.65 15.64
CA ASP A 79 3.19 -9.10 15.48
C ASP A 79 3.57 -9.04 14.01
N LEU A 80 4.84 -8.81 13.72
CA LEU A 80 5.36 -8.70 12.37
C LEU A 80 6.21 -9.91 11.99
N HIS A 81 7.20 -10.25 12.79
CA HIS A 81 8.18 -11.29 12.48
C HIS A 81 7.97 -12.55 13.31
N GLU A 82 7.73 -12.38 14.60
CA GLU A 82 7.65 -13.49 15.55
C GLU A 82 6.46 -13.31 16.49
N PRO A 83 5.86 -14.40 16.99
CA PRO A 83 4.78 -14.30 17.96
C PRO A 83 5.17 -13.47 19.18
N LYS A 84 4.39 -12.47 19.50
CA LYS A 84 4.56 -11.55 20.63
C LYS A 84 5.67 -10.51 20.45
N ASP A 85 6.14 -10.23 19.24
CA ASP A 85 7.09 -9.15 19.01
C ASP A 85 6.44 -7.76 19.11
N GLY A 86 5.13 -7.68 18.98
CA GLY A 86 4.35 -6.45 19.15
C GLY A 86 4.62 -5.37 18.11
N LEU A 87 5.36 -5.67 17.05
CA LEU A 87 5.83 -4.68 16.07
C LEU A 87 4.71 -4.09 15.20
N MET A 88 3.52 -4.68 15.23
CA MET A 88 2.32 -4.11 14.60
C MET A 88 1.37 -3.45 15.59
N THR A 89 1.81 -3.25 16.85
CA THR A 89 1.04 -2.54 17.86
C THR A 89 1.52 -1.09 17.95
N PHE A 90 0.63 -0.15 17.67
CA PHE A 90 0.93 1.28 17.64
C PHE A 90 0.11 2.03 18.67
N GLN A 91 0.72 3.04 19.30
CA GLN A 91 -0.04 4.00 20.10
C GLN A 91 -0.87 4.89 19.17
N TYR A 92 -2.11 5.18 19.58
CA TYR A 92 -2.93 6.10 18.81
C TYR A 92 -2.29 7.50 18.81
N PRO A 93 -2.02 8.07 17.62
CA PRO A 93 -1.34 9.36 17.53
C PRO A 93 -2.18 10.47 18.14
N GLN A 94 -1.61 11.23 19.07
CA GLN A 94 -2.28 12.36 19.69
C GLN A 94 -2.56 13.48 18.66
N PRO A 95 -3.54 14.34 18.89
CA PRO A 95 -3.72 15.53 18.07
C PRO A 95 -2.42 16.37 18.01
N GLY A 96 -1.95 16.70 16.82
CA GLY A 96 -0.71 17.48 16.63
C GLY A 96 0.60 16.69 16.73
N SER A 97 0.57 15.36 16.92
CA SER A 97 1.79 14.52 17.03
C SER A 97 2.40 14.16 15.67
N GLY A 98 1.84 14.61 14.57
CA GLY A 98 2.28 14.35 13.21
C GLY A 98 1.12 14.38 12.22
N GLU A 99 1.46 14.43 10.96
CA GLU A 99 0.51 14.46 9.85
C GLU A 99 1.01 13.54 8.72
N ILE A 100 0.08 12.95 8.00
CA ILE A 100 0.32 12.32 6.70
C ILE A 100 -0.58 13.03 5.72
N ARG A 101 -0.01 13.77 4.81
CA ARG A 101 -0.73 14.53 3.78
C ARG A 101 -0.95 13.70 2.53
N LEU A 102 -1.90 14.14 1.71
CA LEU A 102 -2.14 13.54 0.41
C LEU A 102 -0.84 13.54 -0.41
N GLY A 103 -0.43 12.37 -0.87
CA GLY A 103 0.80 12.17 -1.64
C GLY A 103 2.05 11.85 -0.81
N ASP A 104 1.98 11.86 0.52
CA ASP A 104 3.08 11.40 1.36
C ASP A 104 3.21 9.87 1.26
N ILE A 105 4.40 9.39 0.90
CA ILE A 105 4.74 7.97 0.91
C ILE A 105 5.38 7.56 2.24
N GLY A 106 5.30 6.28 2.58
CA GLY A 106 6.07 5.68 3.66
C GLY A 106 7.38 5.09 3.12
N ILE A 107 8.46 5.19 3.89
CA ILE A 107 9.74 4.54 3.57
C ILE A 107 10.16 3.74 4.80
N ASP A 108 10.47 2.45 4.60
CA ASP A 108 10.98 1.56 5.62
C ASP A 108 12.26 0.90 5.11
N GLY A 109 13.32 0.99 5.92
CA GLY A 109 14.67 0.60 5.53
C GLY A 109 15.39 1.60 4.63
N ASP A 110 16.70 1.44 4.53
CA ASP A 110 17.61 2.28 3.77
C ASP A 110 18.39 1.50 2.70
N GLY A 111 17.97 0.25 2.45
CA GLY A 111 18.61 -0.65 1.49
C GLY A 111 18.68 -0.07 0.08
N THR A 112 19.68 -0.54 -0.67
CA THR A 112 19.94 -0.08 -2.04
C THR A 112 19.96 -1.22 -3.06
N ASP A 113 19.83 -2.48 -2.62
CA ASP A 113 19.81 -3.61 -3.56
C ASP A 113 18.45 -3.72 -4.27
N VAL A 114 17.36 -3.68 -3.50
CA VAL A 114 16.00 -3.79 -4.02
C VAL A 114 15.10 -2.75 -3.38
N ALA A 115 14.41 -1.97 -4.20
CA ALA A 115 13.25 -1.19 -3.75
C ALA A 115 11.98 -2.01 -3.94
N ILE A 116 11.22 -2.26 -2.88
CA ILE A 116 9.89 -2.86 -2.97
C ILE A 116 8.86 -1.74 -2.90
N VAL A 117 8.10 -1.56 -3.98
CA VAL A 117 6.99 -0.57 -4.04
C VAL A 117 5.67 -1.30 -3.84
N THR A 118 4.92 -0.91 -2.83
CA THR A 118 3.74 -1.64 -2.39
C THR A 118 2.76 -0.77 -1.59
N TYR A 119 1.74 -1.37 -1.01
CA TYR A 119 0.74 -0.74 -0.14
C TYR A 119 0.00 -1.78 0.70
N GLY A 120 -0.73 -1.36 1.72
CA GLY A 120 -1.62 -2.22 2.50
C GLY A 120 -0.96 -3.48 3.05
N ASN A 121 -1.55 -4.65 2.78
CA ASN A 121 -0.98 -5.95 3.19
C ASN A 121 0.38 -6.22 2.53
N GLY A 122 0.59 -5.74 1.31
CA GLY A 122 1.87 -5.86 0.63
C GLY A 122 3.02 -5.26 1.42
N ALA A 123 2.80 -4.12 2.09
CA ALA A 123 3.83 -3.51 2.96
C ALA A 123 4.13 -4.37 4.20
N PHE A 124 3.10 -4.97 4.80
CA PHE A 124 3.27 -5.90 5.91
C PHE A 124 4.10 -7.14 5.50
N LEU A 125 3.72 -7.79 4.40
CA LEU A 125 4.43 -8.96 3.87
C LEU A 125 5.84 -8.62 3.39
N SER A 126 6.02 -7.44 2.80
CA SER A 126 7.35 -6.99 2.34
C SER A 126 8.32 -6.77 3.49
N ARG A 127 7.85 -6.31 4.66
CA ARG A 127 8.69 -6.20 5.87
C ARG A 127 9.16 -7.57 6.36
N GLN A 128 8.28 -8.57 6.33
CA GLN A 128 8.65 -9.95 6.66
C GLN A 128 9.67 -10.51 5.65
N ALA A 129 9.42 -10.30 4.35
CA ALA A 129 10.32 -10.73 3.29
C ALA A 129 11.68 -10.03 3.36
N ALA A 130 11.74 -8.73 3.66
CA ALA A 130 12.98 -7.98 3.80
C ALA A 130 13.90 -8.57 4.89
N LYS A 131 13.32 -8.96 6.03
CA LYS A 131 14.09 -9.66 7.08
C LYS A 131 14.66 -10.97 6.58
N LEU A 132 13.87 -11.80 5.91
CA LEU A 132 14.33 -13.08 5.36
C LEU A 132 15.41 -12.90 4.29
N LEU A 133 15.25 -11.92 3.40
CA LEU A 133 16.22 -11.59 2.36
C LEU A 133 17.56 -11.17 2.97
N MET A 134 17.53 -10.35 4.01
CA MET A 134 18.75 -9.98 4.73
C MET A 134 19.38 -11.16 5.42
N ASP A 135 18.61 -11.93 6.20
CA ASP A 135 19.13 -13.02 7.02
C ASP A 135 19.69 -14.18 6.19
N GLN A 136 19.10 -14.48 5.02
CA GLN A 136 19.45 -15.64 4.20
C GLN A 136 20.34 -15.31 3.01
N HIS A 137 20.27 -14.08 2.49
CA HIS A 137 20.91 -13.71 1.23
C HIS A 137 21.76 -12.44 1.32
N GLY A 138 21.72 -11.72 2.44
CA GLY A 138 22.43 -10.45 2.60
C GLY A 138 21.90 -9.33 1.71
N VAL A 139 20.64 -9.43 1.24
CA VAL A 139 20.00 -8.46 0.37
C VAL A 139 19.36 -7.36 1.21
N ASN A 140 19.79 -6.12 0.97
CA ASN A 140 19.26 -4.93 1.63
C ASN A 140 18.07 -4.36 0.87
N VAL A 141 16.94 -4.30 1.53
CA VAL A 141 15.67 -3.86 0.94
C VAL A 141 15.30 -2.47 1.47
N ARG A 142 14.73 -1.66 0.57
CA ARG A 142 13.96 -0.45 0.91
C ARG A 142 12.53 -0.66 0.51
N ILE A 143 11.59 -0.48 1.45
CA ILE A 143 10.16 -0.62 1.18
C ILE A 143 9.56 0.77 1.03
N ILE A 144 8.85 0.98 -0.07
CA ILE A 144 8.09 2.19 -0.37
C ILE A 144 6.61 1.86 -0.25
N ASP A 145 5.98 2.34 0.82
CA ASP A 145 4.55 2.24 1.04
C ASP A 145 3.86 3.43 0.38
N LEU A 146 3.07 3.16 -0.65
CA LEU A 146 2.41 4.21 -1.43
C LEU A 146 1.41 5.03 -0.61
N ARG A 147 0.71 4.41 0.33
CA ARG A 147 -0.38 5.01 1.14
C ARG A 147 -1.55 5.53 0.30
N TRP A 148 -1.27 6.27 -0.77
CA TRP A 148 -2.24 6.89 -1.69
C TRP A 148 -2.11 6.27 -3.07
N LEU A 149 -3.16 5.57 -3.51
CA LEU A 149 -3.17 4.90 -4.82
C LEU A 149 -3.76 5.77 -5.92
N ASN A 150 -4.51 6.80 -5.56
CA ASN A 150 -5.01 7.81 -6.47
C ASN A 150 -5.20 9.16 -5.74
N PRO A 151 -4.48 10.22 -6.13
CA PRO A 151 -3.34 10.20 -7.02
C PRO A 151 -2.08 9.59 -6.38
N VAL A 152 -1.26 8.93 -7.16
CA VAL A 152 0.09 8.53 -6.74
C VAL A 152 1.01 9.74 -6.81
N ASN A 153 1.89 9.90 -5.83
CA ASN A 153 2.99 10.85 -5.92
C ASN A 153 4.16 10.22 -6.70
N GLU A 154 4.04 10.24 -8.02
CA GLU A 154 5.00 9.62 -8.95
C GLU A 154 6.43 10.09 -8.70
N LYS A 155 6.62 11.40 -8.52
CA LYS A 155 7.94 11.97 -8.23
C LYS A 155 8.55 11.40 -6.96
N ALA A 156 7.78 11.32 -5.88
CA ALA A 156 8.27 10.77 -4.61
C ALA A 156 8.65 9.30 -4.75
N VAL A 157 7.89 8.51 -5.52
CA VAL A 157 8.20 7.10 -5.78
C VAL A 157 9.49 6.95 -6.59
N ILE A 158 9.67 7.72 -7.65
CA ILE A 158 10.91 7.72 -8.47
C ILE A 158 12.12 8.13 -7.62
N ASP A 159 12.00 9.23 -6.86
CA ASP A 159 13.07 9.73 -6.00
C ASP A 159 13.46 8.71 -4.92
N ALA A 160 12.48 8.09 -4.26
CA ALA A 160 12.71 7.11 -3.21
C ALA A 160 13.41 5.83 -3.70
N THR A 161 13.22 5.49 -4.98
CA THR A 161 13.83 4.30 -5.61
C THR A 161 15.13 4.62 -6.37
N ALA A 162 15.53 5.88 -6.50
CA ALA A 162 16.61 6.32 -7.40
C ALA A 162 17.93 5.60 -7.17
N ASN A 163 18.29 5.32 -5.93
CA ASN A 163 19.57 4.70 -5.54
C ASN A 163 19.48 3.16 -5.40
N CYS A 164 18.37 2.54 -5.76
CA CYS A 164 18.22 1.09 -5.68
C CYS A 164 18.61 0.43 -7.00
N ALA A 165 19.30 -0.70 -6.93
CA ALA A 165 19.78 -1.43 -8.10
C ALA A 165 18.61 -2.01 -8.92
N SER A 166 17.54 -2.44 -8.26
CA SER A 166 16.34 -2.99 -8.89
C SER A 166 15.07 -2.53 -8.19
N VAL A 167 13.94 -2.69 -8.87
CA VAL A 167 12.59 -2.38 -8.33
C VAL A 167 11.71 -3.61 -8.44
N LEU A 168 11.10 -3.98 -7.31
CA LEU A 168 10.05 -4.98 -7.24
C LEU A 168 8.74 -4.29 -6.86
N ILE A 169 7.73 -4.38 -7.72
CA ILE A 169 6.38 -3.91 -7.42
C ILE A 169 5.59 -5.10 -6.85
N VAL A 170 5.08 -4.96 -5.64
CA VAL A 170 4.26 -5.98 -4.97
C VAL A 170 2.84 -5.48 -4.84
N ASP A 171 1.93 -6.12 -5.53
CA ASP A 171 0.53 -5.71 -5.64
C ASP A 171 -0.39 -6.91 -5.38
N GLU A 172 -1.20 -6.85 -4.35
CA GLU A 172 -2.13 -7.94 -4.04
C GLU A 172 -3.38 -7.97 -4.93
N CYS A 173 -3.54 -6.97 -5.80
CA CYS A 173 -4.58 -6.95 -6.79
C CYS A 173 -4.25 -7.82 -8.02
N ARG A 174 -5.24 -7.98 -8.89
CA ARG A 174 -5.13 -8.77 -10.12
C ARG A 174 -4.03 -8.27 -11.03
N HIS A 175 -3.52 -9.14 -11.89
CA HIS A 175 -2.45 -8.81 -12.83
C HIS A 175 -2.87 -7.71 -13.80
N THR A 176 -4.11 -7.76 -14.29
CA THR A 176 -4.65 -6.82 -15.27
C THR A 176 -5.35 -5.65 -14.60
N GLY A 177 -5.04 -4.43 -15.05
CA GLY A 177 -5.70 -3.18 -14.65
C GLY A 177 -5.33 -2.67 -13.25
N SER A 178 -4.44 -3.34 -12.52
CA SER A 178 -4.09 -3.00 -11.14
C SER A 178 -3.16 -1.79 -11.02
N GLN A 179 -2.82 -1.42 -9.78
CA GLN A 179 -1.84 -0.37 -9.48
C GLN A 179 -0.48 -0.68 -10.08
N SER A 180 -0.11 -1.96 -10.11
CA SER A 180 1.19 -2.38 -10.64
C SER A 180 1.38 -2.08 -12.12
N GLU A 181 0.34 -2.09 -12.95
CA GLU A 181 0.46 -1.68 -14.36
C GLU A 181 0.85 -0.21 -14.49
N ALA A 182 0.19 0.67 -13.74
CA ALA A 182 0.53 2.09 -13.75
C ALA A 182 1.96 2.35 -13.23
N LEU A 183 2.39 1.62 -12.21
CA LEU A 183 3.76 1.71 -11.71
C LEU A 183 4.78 1.17 -12.70
N MET A 184 4.48 0.07 -13.41
CA MET A 184 5.36 -0.42 -14.48
C MET A 184 5.51 0.62 -15.58
N ALA A 185 4.43 1.28 -16.01
CA ALA A 185 4.47 2.38 -16.97
C ALA A 185 5.31 3.56 -16.45
N LEU A 186 5.08 3.97 -15.19
CA LEU A 186 5.84 5.03 -14.52
C LEU A 186 7.35 4.76 -14.55
N PHE A 187 7.76 3.56 -14.16
CA PHE A 187 9.19 3.20 -14.15
C PHE A 187 9.78 3.06 -15.56
N ALA A 188 8.99 2.63 -16.54
CA ALA A 188 9.42 2.57 -17.92
C ALA A 188 9.62 3.98 -18.55
N GLU A 189 8.79 4.94 -18.15
CA GLU A 189 8.82 6.31 -18.70
C GLU A 189 9.80 7.21 -17.96
N GLN A 190 9.91 7.08 -16.63
CA GLN A 190 10.63 8.02 -15.77
C GLN A 190 11.76 7.38 -14.96
N GLY A 191 11.82 6.05 -14.91
CA GLY A 191 12.87 5.34 -14.17
C GLY A 191 14.24 5.42 -14.86
N PRO A 192 15.34 5.15 -14.15
CA PRO A 192 16.67 5.05 -14.75
C PRO A 192 16.72 3.99 -15.85
N ALA A 193 17.30 4.35 -16.99
CA ALA A 193 17.42 3.44 -18.13
C ALA A 193 18.22 2.17 -17.75
N GLY A 194 17.70 1.01 -18.16
CA GLY A 194 18.35 -0.29 -17.94
C GLY A 194 18.20 -0.86 -16.53
N ARG A 195 17.50 -0.17 -15.61
CA ARG A 195 17.21 -0.72 -14.28
C ARG A 195 16.12 -1.78 -14.39
N GLU A 196 16.39 -2.95 -13.82
CA GLU A 196 15.42 -4.03 -13.76
C GLU A 196 14.22 -3.62 -12.89
N THR A 197 13.03 -3.75 -13.47
CA THR A 197 11.77 -3.52 -12.76
C THR A 197 10.84 -4.69 -13.07
N VAL A 198 10.41 -5.37 -12.02
CA VAL A 198 9.50 -6.53 -12.10
C VAL A 198 8.32 -6.36 -11.18
N ARG A 199 7.27 -7.14 -11.36
CA ARG A 199 6.10 -7.12 -10.49
C ARG A 199 5.65 -8.51 -10.06
N ILE A 200 5.11 -8.60 -8.85
CA ILE A 200 4.36 -9.74 -8.32
C ILE A 200 2.93 -9.28 -8.11
N THR A 201 1.98 -10.05 -8.61
CA THR A 201 0.54 -9.76 -8.52
C THR A 201 -0.23 -11.02 -8.19
N ALA A 202 -1.51 -10.86 -7.80
CA ALA A 202 -2.45 -11.97 -7.85
C ALA A 202 -2.79 -12.31 -9.32
N ASP A 203 -3.29 -13.53 -9.53
CA ASP A 203 -3.87 -13.94 -10.81
C ASP A 203 -5.16 -13.17 -11.11
N ASP A 204 -5.56 -13.12 -12.38
CA ASP A 204 -6.82 -12.53 -12.81
C ASP A 204 -8.02 -13.40 -12.41
N SER A 205 -8.20 -13.55 -11.13
CA SER A 205 -9.23 -14.38 -10.50
C SER A 205 -9.83 -13.70 -9.28
N PHE A 206 -10.93 -14.25 -8.78
CA PHE A 206 -11.38 -13.92 -7.44
C PHE A 206 -10.47 -14.55 -6.39
N ILE A 207 -10.37 -13.90 -5.23
CA ILE A 207 -9.62 -14.46 -4.10
C ILE A 207 -10.21 -15.80 -3.69
N PRO A 208 -9.42 -16.88 -3.60
CA PRO A 208 -9.91 -18.18 -3.17
C PRO A 208 -10.32 -18.14 -1.68
N LEU A 209 -11.50 -18.66 -1.39
CA LEU A 209 -12.09 -18.65 -0.03
C LEU A 209 -11.99 -19.99 0.68
N GLY A 210 -11.53 -21.03 -0.01
CA GLY A 210 -11.38 -22.37 0.51
C GLY A 210 -10.05 -22.61 1.25
N ARG A 211 -9.81 -23.86 1.56
CA ARG A 211 -8.48 -24.29 1.98
C ARG A 211 -7.55 -24.22 0.77
N ALA A 212 -6.60 -23.33 0.84
CA ALA A 212 -5.49 -23.34 -0.08
C ALA A 212 -4.57 -24.51 0.24
#